data_2dbcf58e909294cda8623c8683dd3900
#
_entry.id   2dbcf58e909294cda8623c8683dd3900
#
_cell.length_a   1.000
_cell.length_b   1.000
_cell.length_c   1.000
_cell.angle_alpha   90.00
_cell.angle_beta   90.00
_cell.angle_gamma   90.00
#
_symmetry.space_group_name_H-M   'P 1'
#
loop_
_entity.id
_entity.type
_entity.pdbx_description
1 polymer ?
#
loop_
_entity_poly.entity_id
_entity_poly.type
_entity_poly.pdbx_seq_one_letter_code
_entity_poly.pdbx_strand_id
1 'polypeptide(L)'
;MGLTIGLSLLGIYRLPDIINRFLFRPYYFVRDRQYDTMVMSGLIHADLGHLLFNMFTFYFFAFPMERYIGTTRFLILYFFGLVTSHLCTWYKQRNNPEYASLGASGAISAVLFAYIVYFPTTSLMIIPIPIPIPAVLFAVGYVGYSYWASANSNDRINHDAHLCGASGGLAFVAATDPSAYARLMTIIA
;
A
#
# COMPACT_ATOMS: atom_id res chain seq x y z
N MET A 1 -4.26 -1.49 -12.53
CA MET A 1 -5.09 -0.26 -12.48
C MET A 1 -6.49 -0.47 -13.08
N GLY A 2 -6.65 -0.79 -14.36
CA GLY A 2 -7.99 -0.96 -14.98
C GLY A 2 -8.90 -1.97 -14.28
N LEU A 3 -8.38 -3.14 -13.92
CA LEU A 3 -9.13 -4.17 -13.19
C LEU A 3 -9.62 -3.65 -11.82
N THR A 4 -8.76 -2.96 -11.08
CA THR A 4 -9.08 -2.36 -9.77
C THR A 4 -10.20 -1.33 -9.89
N ILE A 5 -10.11 -0.44 -10.89
CA ILE A 5 -11.15 0.56 -11.17
C ILE A 5 -12.47 -0.14 -11.51
N GLY A 6 -12.45 -1.09 -12.43
CA GLY A 6 -13.65 -1.81 -12.86
C GLY A 6 -14.35 -2.55 -11.73
N LEU A 7 -13.61 -3.34 -10.94
CA LEU A 7 -14.17 -4.09 -9.81
C LEU A 7 -14.70 -3.17 -8.71
N SER A 8 -13.97 -2.09 -8.39
CA SER A 8 -14.40 -1.13 -7.38
C SER A 8 -15.67 -0.40 -7.79
N LEU A 9 -15.74 0.13 -9.02
CA LEU A 9 -16.95 0.81 -9.51
C LEU A 9 -18.16 -0.14 -9.60
N LEU A 10 -17.91 -1.38 -10.03
CA LEU A 10 -18.97 -2.40 -10.06
C LEU A 10 -19.51 -2.66 -8.64
N GLY A 11 -18.62 -2.83 -7.64
CA GLY A 11 -19.01 -3.03 -6.26
C GLY A 11 -19.69 -1.83 -5.64
N ILE A 12 -19.20 -0.61 -5.88
CA ILE A 12 -19.77 0.62 -5.31
C ILE A 12 -21.18 0.90 -5.86
N TYR A 13 -21.40 0.72 -7.18
CA TYR A 13 -22.60 1.23 -7.84
C TYR A 13 -23.62 0.17 -8.27
N ARG A 14 -23.22 -1.10 -8.40
CA ARG A 14 -24.07 -2.14 -8.99
C ARG A 14 -24.19 -3.41 -8.15
N LEU A 15 -23.11 -3.91 -7.60
CA LEU A 15 -23.05 -5.20 -6.92
C LEU A 15 -22.31 -5.08 -5.58
N PRO A 16 -22.94 -4.50 -4.53
CA PRO A 16 -22.32 -4.31 -3.21
C PRO A 16 -21.79 -5.61 -2.59
N ASP A 17 -22.37 -6.75 -2.94
CA ASP A 17 -21.93 -8.06 -2.48
C ASP A 17 -20.49 -8.40 -2.90
N ILE A 18 -20.00 -7.84 -4.00
CA ILE A 18 -18.60 -7.98 -4.40
C ILE A 18 -17.69 -7.40 -3.31
N ILE A 19 -18.01 -6.20 -2.80
CA ILE A 19 -17.23 -5.59 -1.71
C ILE A 19 -17.27 -6.48 -0.49
N ASN A 20 -18.47 -6.87 -0.05
CA ASN A 20 -18.65 -7.71 1.14
C ASN A 20 -17.93 -9.06 1.01
N ARG A 21 -17.97 -9.68 -0.18
CA ARG A 21 -17.33 -10.98 -0.46
C ARG A 21 -15.81 -10.92 -0.37
N PHE A 22 -15.20 -9.82 -0.84
CA PHE A 22 -13.76 -9.70 -0.96
C PHE A 22 -13.09 -8.86 0.13
N LEU A 23 -13.85 -8.36 1.13
CA LEU A 23 -13.25 -7.76 2.33
C LEU A 23 -12.25 -8.72 2.97
N PHE A 24 -11.06 -8.21 3.28
CA PHE A 24 -10.10 -8.95 4.08
C PHE A 24 -10.54 -8.90 5.55
N ARG A 25 -11.01 -10.04 6.05
CA ARG A 25 -11.41 -10.23 7.44
C ARG A 25 -10.40 -11.14 8.14
N PRO A 26 -9.45 -10.59 8.90
CA PRO A 26 -8.37 -11.35 9.55
C PRO A 26 -8.86 -12.51 10.43
N TYR A 27 -9.98 -12.31 11.13
CA TYR A 27 -10.58 -13.35 11.99
C TYR A 27 -10.99 -14.59 11.19
N TYR A 28 -11.60 -14.40 10.01
CA TYR A 28 -12.14 -15.48 9.17
C TYR A 28 -11.12 -16.01 8.17
N PHE A 29 -10.02 -15.30 7.94
CA PHE A 29 -9.02 -15.63 6.92
C PHE A 29 -8.52 -17.08 6.99
N VAL A 30 -8.11 -17.55 8.18
CA VAL A 30 -7.67 -18.93 8.39
C VAL A 30 -8.82 -19.85 8.80
N ARG A 31 -9.75 -19.35 9.64
CA ARG A 31 -10.86 -20.15 10.19
C ARG A 31 -11.83 -20.63 9.10
N ASP A 32 -12.15 -19.74 8.16
CA ASP A 32 -13.10 -20.02 7.06
C ASP A 32 -12.39 -20.17 5.71
N ARG A 33 -11.05 -20.25 5.73
CA ARG A 33 -10.22 -20.45 4.52
C ARG A 33 -10.44 -19.37 3.45
N GLN A 34 -10.69 -18.12 3.84
CA GLN A 34 -10.92 -17.01 2.91
C GLN A 34 -9.60 -16.48 2.32
N TYR A 35 -8.73 -17.35 1.82
CA TYR A 35 -7.37 -17.00 1.40
C TYR A 35 -7.31 -16.10 0.17
N ASP A 36 -8.31 -16.17 -0.69
CA ASP A 36 -8.45 -15.30 -1.86
C ASP A 36 -8.60 -13.82 -1.48
N THR A 37 -9.18 -13.53 -0.30
CA THR A 37 -9.37 -12.15 0.17
C THR A 37 -8.05 -11.41 0.39
N MET A 38 -6.94 -12.11 0.62
CA MET A 38 -5.61 -11.51 0.72
C MET A 38 -5.20 -10.74 -0.55
N VAL A 39 -5.65 -11.18 -1.71
CA VAL A 39 -5.38 -10.51 -2.99
C VAL A 39 -6.57 -9.69 -3.45
N MET A 40 -7.78 -10.26 -3.38
CA MET A 40 -8.98 -9.63 -3.92
C MET A 40 -9.36 -8.35 -3.17
N SER A 41 -9.10 -8.27 -1.87
CA SER A 41 -9.35 -7.05 -1.10
C SER A 41 -8.50 -5.86 -1.57
N GLY A 42 -7.31 -6.10 -2.11
CA GLY A 42 -6.47 -5.08 -2.73
C GLY A 42 -6.99 -4.56 -4.09
N LEU A 43 -7.99 -5.21 -4.66
CA LEU A 43 -8.59 -4.83 -5.95
C LEU A 43 -9.92 -4.10 -5.79
N ILE A 44 -10.44 -3.96 -4.57
CA ILE A 44 -11.72 -3.30 -4.30
C ILE A 44 -11.53 -2.13 -3.33
N HIS A 45 -12.44 -1.14 -3.42
CA HIS A 45 -12.41 0.06 -2.60
C HIS A 45 -13.80 0.35 -2.04
N ALA A 46 -13.85 0.95 -0.84
CA ALA A 46 -15.08 1.20 -0.11
C ALA A 46 -15.95 2.30 -0.76
N ASP A 47 -15.29 3.30 -1.33
CA ASP A 47 -15.93 4.47 -1.90
C ASP A 47 -15.07 5.07 -3.02
N LEU A 48 -15.66 6.04 -3.74
CA LEU A 48 -15.00 6.70 -4.87
C LEU A 48 -13.77 7.51 -4.43
N GLY A 49 -13.82 8.17 -3.28
CA GLY A 49 -12.68 8.96 -2.77
C GLY A 49 -11.48 8.07 -2.49
N HIS A 50 -11.70 6.94 -1.82
CA HIS A 50 -10.68 5.93 -1.54
C HIS A 50 -10.09 5.36 -2.85
N LEU A 51 -10.94 5.03 -3.81
CA LEU A 51 -10.49 4.55 -5.13
C LEU A 51 -9.65 5.60 -5.86
N LEU A 52 -10.14 6.83 -5.96
CA LEU A 52 -9.43 7.91 -6.67
C LEU A 52 -8.08 8.21 -6.07
N PHE A 53 -7.99 8.31 -4.74
CA PHE A 53 -6.73 8.57 -4.05
C PHE A 53 -5.69 7.45 -4.30
N ASN A 54 -6.13 6.18 -4.20
CA ASN A 54 -5.26 5.04 -4.48
C ASN A 54 -4.81 5.00 -5.94
N MET A 55 -5.72 5.22 -6.89
CA MET A 55 -5.38 5.18 -8.33
C MET A 55 -4.51 6.36 -8.74
N PHE A 56 -4.71 7.53 -8.14
CA PHE A 56 -3.85 8.69 -8.33
C PHE A 56 -2.42 8.40 -7.83
N THR A 57 -2.28 7.92 -6.60
CA THR A 57 -0.98 7.55 -6.03
C THR A 57 -0.32 6.44 -6.85
N PHE A 58 -1.08 5.42 -7.25
CA PHE A 58 -0.59 4.36 -8.13
C PHE A 58 -0.06 4.93 -9.45
N TYR A 59 -0.78 5.86 -10.08
CA TYR A 59 -0.37 6.45 -11.36
C TYR A 59 1.01 7.13 -11.25
N PHE A 60 1.23 7.93 -10.22
CA PHE A 60 2.47 8.69 -10.07
C PHE A 60 3.68 7.85 -9.65
N PHE A 61 3.49 6.76 -8.94
CA PHE A 61 4.60 5.96 -8.43
C PHE A 61 4.76 4.61 -9.12
N ALA A 62 3.68 3.93 -9.47
CA ALA A 62 3.77 2.59 -10.03
C ALA A 62 4.30 2.58 -11.46
N PHE A 63 3.82 3.46 -12.33
CA PHE A 63 4.30 3.49 -13.72
C PHE A 63 5.79 3.89 -13.85
N PRO A 64 6.31 4.91 -13.14
CA PRO A 64 7.74 5.16 -13.12
C PRO A 64 8.56 3.99 -12.56
N MET A 65 8.08 3.36 -11.48
CA MET A 65 8.74 2.18 -10.91
C MET A 65 8.77 1.00 -11.88
N GLU A 66 7.65 0.68 -12.52
CA GLU A 66 7.58 -0.37 -13.52
C GLU A 66 8.57 -0.15 -14.68
N ARG A 67 8.64 1.09 -15.18
CA ARG A 67 9.62 1.46 -16.22
C ARG A 67 11.06 1.30 -15.77
N TYR A 68 11.33 1.56 -14.50
CA TYR A 68 12.69 1.53 -13.94
C TYR A 68 13.18 0.12 -13.64
N ILE A 69 12.36 -0.71 -12.96
CA ILE A 69 12.76 -2.05 -12.53
C ILE A 69 12.25 -3.18 -13.45
N GLY A 70 11.43 -2.85 -14.44
CA GLY A 70 10.78 -3.78 -15.36
C GLY A 70 9.51 -4.41 -14.77
N THR A 71 8.58 -4.83 -15.65
CA THR A 71 7.23 -5.31 -15.29
C THR A 71 7.26 -6.49 -14.30
N THR A 72 8.14 -7.48 -14.54
CA THR A 72 8.20 -8.67 -13.66
C THR A 72 8.57 -8.30 -12.22
N ARG A 73 9.64 -7.52 -12.03
CA ARG A 73 10.06 -7.09 -10.68
C ARG A 73 9.02 -6.18 -10.03
N PHE A 74 8.38 -5.32 -10.81
CA PHE A 74 7.32 -4.46 -10.34
C PHE A 74 6.12 -5.27 -9.82
N LEU A 75 5.66 -6.28 -10.54
CA LEU A 75 4.58 -7.14 -10.10
C LEU A 75 4.94 -7.89 -8.81
N ILE A 76 6.17 -8.40 -8.71
CA ILE A 76 6.65 -9.06 -7.48
C ILE A 76 6.65 -8.04 -6.31
N LEU A 77 7.18 -6.83 -6.50
CA LEU A 77 7.16 -5.78 -5.49
C LEU A 77 5.74 -5.46 -5.02
N TYR A 78 4.82 -5.26 -5.97
CA TYR A 78 3.44 -4.91 -5.68
C TYR A 78 2.72 -5.99 -4.85
N PHE A 79 2.79 -7.25 -5.31
CA PHE A 79 2.13 -8.35 -4.60
C PHE A 79 2.85 -8.70 -3.29
N PHE A 80 4.16 -8.60 -3.23
CA PHE A 80 4.91 -8.75 -1.98
C PHE A 80 4.48 -7.69 -0.96
N GLY A 81 4.36 -6.41 -1.36
CA GLY A 81 3.86 -5.34 -0.51
C GLY A 81 2.41 -5.57 -0.06
N LEU A 82 1.55 -6.06 -0.96
CA LEU A 82 0.17 -6.41 -0.62
C LEU A 82 0.12 -7.51 0.45
N VAL A 83 0.86 -8.59 0.25
CA VAL A 83 0.90 -9.73 1.19
C VAL A 83 1.48 -9.31 2.54
N THR A 84 2.60 -8.59 2.56
CA THR A 84 3.23 -8.14 3.82
C THR A 84 2.30 -7.22 4.61
N SER A 85 1.60 -6.31 3.95
CA SER A 85 0.62 -5.41 4.60
C SER A 85 -0.54 -6.19 5.22
N HIS A 86 -1.08 -7.20 4.51
CA HIS A 86 -2.15 -8.04 5.02
C HIS A 86 -1.70 -8.99 6.14
N LEU A 87 -0.47 -9.50 6.09
CA LEU A 87 0.07 -10.33 7.18
C LEU A 87 0.17 -9.56 8.50
N CYS A 88 0.60 -8.30 8.47
CA CYS A 88 0.60 -7.46 9.67
C CYS A 88 -0.82 -7.20 10.18
N THR A 89 -1.73 -6.86 9.28
CA THR A 89 -3.16 -6.68 9.62
C THR A 89 -3.74 -7.95 10.22
N TRP A 90 -3.45 -9.11 9.62
CA TRP A 90 -3.89 -10.40 10.15
C TRP A 90 -3.35 -10.65 11.55
N TYR A 91 -2.05 -10.45 11.76
CA TYR A 91 -1.43 -10.68 13.07
C TYR A 91 -2.08 -9.83 14.16
N LYS A 92 -2.33 -8.55 13.89
CA LYS A 92 -2.92 -7.60 14.85
C LYS A 92 -4.41 -7.86 15.08
N GLN A 93 -5.17 -8.19 14.04
CA GLN A 93 -6.63 -8.22 14.05
C GLN A 93 -7.25 -9.64 14.01
N ARG A 94 -6.43 -10.70 14.04
CA ARG A 94 -6.90 -12.10 13.90
C ARG A 94 -7.89 -12.57 14.98
N ASN A 95 -7.98 -11.85 16.09
CA ASN A 95 -8.93 -12.15 17.18
C ASN A 95 -10.12 -11.20 17.23
N ASN A 96 -10.21 -10.26 16.29
CA ASN A 96 -11.31 -9.29 16.19
C ASN A 96 -12.28 -9.67 15.06
N PRO A 97 -13.47 -10.24 15.36
CA PRO A 97 -14.42 -10.67 14.34
C PRO A 97 -15.08 -9.50 13.57
N GLU A 98 -15.09 -8.30 14.16
CA GLU A 98 -15.72 -7.12 13.57
C GLU A 98 -14.80 -6.38 12.60
N TYR A 99 -13.48 -6.68 12.63
CA TYR A 99 -12.54 -5.98 11.80
C TYR A 99 -12.56 -6.47 10.35
N ALA A 100 -12.60 -5.52 9.44
CA ALA A 100 -12.44 -5.76 8.02
C ALA A 100 -11.64 -4.63 7.36
N SER A 101 -10.89 -4.94 6.31
CA SER A 101 -10.14 -3.96 5.53
C SER A 101 -10.20 -4.28 4.03
N LEU A 102 -9.91 -3.26 3.21
CA LEU A 102 -9.83 -3.36 1.76
C LEU A 102 -8.99 -2.20 1.20
N GLY A 103 -8.61 -2.29 -0.05
CA GLY A 103 -7.88 -1.26 -0.78
C GLY A 103 -6.44 -1.64 -1.11
N ALA A 104 -5.91 -1.02 -2.14
CA ALA A 104 -4.56 -1.26 -2.65
C ALA A 104 -3.46 -0.58 -1.83
N SER A 105 -3.81 0.21 -0.81
CA SER A 105 -2.90 1.19 -0.19
C SER A 105 -1.64 0.57 0.43
N GLY A 106 -1.73 -0.64 0.99
CA GLY A 106 -0.55 -1.34 1.50
C GLY A 106 0.47 -1.69 0.42
N ALA A 107 0.00 -2.19 -0.74
CA ALA A 107 0.87 -2.43 -1.90
C ALA A 107 1.43 -1.13 -2.49
N ILE A 108 0.61 -0.08 -2.55
CA ILE A 108 1.03 1.25 -3.02
C ILE A 108 2.09 1.84 -2.08
N SER A 109 1.96 1.65 -0.77
CA SER A 109 3.00 2.07 0.19
C SER A 109 4.33 1.34 -0.05
N ALA A 110 4.30 0.05 -0.39
CA ALA A 110 5.52 -0.68 -0.76
C ALA A 110 6.18 -0.09 -2.02
N VAL A 111 5.39 0.19 -3.05
CA VAL A 111 5.88 0.83 -4.29
C VAL A 111 6.44 2.22 -4.01
N LEU A 112 5.75 3.03 -3.21
CA LEU A 112 6.18 4.38 -2.83
C LEU A 112 7.53 4.36 -2.09
N PHE A 113 7.69 3.46 -1.12
CA PHE A 113 8.93 3.39 -0.35
C PHE A 113 10.09 2.80 -1.16
N ALA A 114 9.83 1.84 -2.05
CA ALA A 114 10.82 1.42 -3.04
C ALA A 114 11.21 2.59 -3.97
N TYR A 115 10.23 3.38 -4.43
CA TYR A 115 10.48 4.56 -5.25
C TYR A 115 11.39 5.58 -4.55
N ILE A 116 11.17 5.85 -3.26
CA ILE A 116 11.99 6.77 -2.49
C ILE A 116 13.45 6.30 -2.39
N VAL A 117 13.69 4.99 -2.26
CA VAL A 117 15.06 4.44 -2.24
C VAL A 117 15.76 4.64 -3.59
N TYR A 118 15.04 4.43 -4.70
CA TYR A 118 15.62 4.59 -6.04
C TYR A 118 15.74 6.05 -6.48
N PHE A 119 14.86 6.94 -6.01
CA PHE A 119 14.76 8.34 -6.42
C PHE A 119 14.75 9.31 -5.22
N PRO A 120 15.78 9.29 -4.34
CA PRO A 120 15.74 10.00 -3.05
C PRO A 120 15.77 11.53 -3.18
N THR A 121 16.27 12.05 -4.30
CA THR A 121 16.34 13.51 -4.58
C THR A 121 15.04 14.08 -5.14
N THR A 122 14.06 13.23 -5.46
CA THR A 122 12.76 13.68 -5.96
C THR A 122 11.99 14.39 -4.85
N SER A 123 11.28 15.44 -5.23
CA SER A 123 10.30 16.07 -4.34
C SER A 123 8.91 15.49 -4.56
N LEU A 124 8.22 15.17 -3.47
CA LEU A 124 6.85 14.66 -3.44
C LEU A 124 5.89 15.76 -2.98
N MET A 125 4.64 15.71 -3.43
CA MET A 125 3.60 16.62 -2.98
C MET A 125 2.46 15.83 -2.34
N ILE A 126 1.89 16.37 -1.27
CA ILE A 126 0.69 15.82 -0.61
C ILE A 126 -0.51 16.62 -1.12
N ILE A 127 -1.33 16.01 -1.94
CA ILE A 127 -2.54 16.68 -2.46
C ILE A 127 -3.57 16.86 -1.34
N PRO A 128 -4.19 18.05 -1.25
CA PRO A 128 -4.13 19.20 -2.16
C PRO A 128 -3.07 20.26 -1.85
N ILE A 129 -2.08 19.96 -1.01
CA ILE A 129 -1.05 20.91 -0.57
C ILE A 129 0.09 20.93 -1.60
N PRO A 130 0.26 21.99 -2.41
CA PRO A 130 1.25 22.05 -3.48
C PRO A 130 2.64 22.45 -2.97
N ILE A 131 3.06 21.88 -1.83
CA ILE A 131 4.38 22.14 -1.25
C ILE A 131 5.28 20.94 -1.59
N PRO A 132 6.39 21.13 -2.32
CA PRO A 132 7.31 20.05 -2.61
C PRO A 132 8.10 19.66 -1.34
N ILE A 133 8.01 18.41 -0.96
CA ILE A 133 8.69 17.83 0.20
C ILE A 133 9.75 16.86 -0.31
N PRO A 134 11.04 16.96 0.10
CA PRO A 134 12.05 15.97 -0.25
C PRO A 134 11.59 14.55 0.10
N ALA A 135 11.79 13.60 -0.81
CA ALA A 135 11.24 12.24 -0.68
C ALA A 135 11.65 11.54 0.62
N VAL A 136 12.89 11.73 1.05
CA VAL A 136 13.39 11.16 2.32
C VAL A 136 12.68 11.78 3.53
N LEU A 137 12.47 13.09 3.54
CA LEU A 137 11.72 13.77 4.62
C LEU A 137 10.26 13.35 4.63
N PHE A 138 9.64 13.21 3.46
CA PHE A 138 8.30 12.64 3.33
C PHE A 138 8.23 11.23 3.95
N ALA A 139 9.21 10.36 3.66
CA ALA A 139 9.24 8.99 4.20
C ALA A 139 9.29 8.98 5.73
N VAL A 140 10.14 9.83 6.34
CA VAL A 140 10.23 9.96 7.81
C VAL A 140 8.90 10.44 8.39
N GLY A 141 8.31 11.49 7.82
CA GLY A 141 7.01 12.02 8.26
C GLY A 141 5.88 11.00 8.09
N TYR A 142 5.86 10.27 6.98
CA TYR A 142 4.87 9.21 6.71
C TYR A 142 4.94 8.09 7.75
N VAL A 143 6.14 7.58 8.03
CA VAL A 143 6.35 6.52 9.05
C VAL A 143 5.95 7.03 10.44
N GLY A 144 6.42 8.22 10.83
CA GLY A 144 6.09 8.82 12.12
C GLY A 144 4.59 9.02 12.31
N TYR A 145 3.91 9.61 11.31
CA TYR A 145 2.47 9.80 11.34
C TYR A 145 1.71 8.47 11.39
N SER A 146 2.05 7.51 10.49
CA SER A 146 1.36 6.23 10.43
C SER A 146 1.56 5.42 11.73
N TYR A 147 2.73 5.49 12.34
CA TYR A 147 2.99 4.85 13.65
C TYR A 147 2.11 5.47 14.75
N TRP A 148 2.10 6.79 14.85
CA TRP A 148 1.26 7.48 15.81
C TRP A 148 -0.23 7.21 15.58
N ALA A 149 -0.69 7.29 14.31
CA ALA A 149 -2.07 7.12 13.94
C ALA A 149 -2.56 5.66 14.15
N SER A 150 -1.69 4.67 13.98
CA SER A 150 -2.06 3.27 14.24
C SER A 150 -2.47 2.99 15.68
N ALA A 151 -2.03 3.83 16.63
CA ALA A 151 -2.34 3.72 18.05
C ALA A 151 -3.42 4.73 18.52
N ASN A 152 -3.57 5.87 17.84
CA ASN A 152 -4.34 7.01 18.37
C ASN A 152 -5.46 7.49 17.45
N SER A 153 -5.47 7.14 16.16
CA SER A 153 -6.50 7.56 15.22
C SER A 153 -7.73 6.65 15.28
N ASN A 154 -8.91 7.26 15.18
CA ASN A 154 -10.18 6.57 15.00
C ASN A 154 -10.70 6.68 13.55
N ASP A 155 -9.82 7.02 12.61
CA ASP A 155 -10.18 7.03 11.20
C ASP A 155 -10.35 5.61 10.64
N ARG A 156 -10.76 5.52 9.36
CA ARG A 156 -10.98 4.24 8.68
C ARG A 156 -9.73 3.76 7.93
N ILE A 157 -8.56 4.33 8.21
CA ILE A 157 -7.32 4.02 7.52
C ILE A 157 -6.58 2.91 8.26
N ASN A 158 -6.17 1.87 7.54
CA ASN A 158 -5.35 0.80 8.09
C ASN A 158 -3.87 1.22 8.11
N HIS A 159 -3.48 2.03 9.10
CA HIS A 159 -2.12 2.54 9.24
C HIS A 159 -1.08 1.43 9.43
N ASP A 160 -1.45 0.31 10.06
CA ASP A 160 -0.57 -0.85 10.19
C ASP A 160 -0.23 -1.47 8.83
N ALA A 161 -1.24 -1.61 7.96
CA ALA A 161 -1.01 -2.10 6.59
C ALA A 161 -0.09 -1.16 5.80
N HIS A 162 -0.22 0.15 6.00
CA HIS A 162 0.64 1.15 5.37
C HIS A 162 2.10 1.02 5.82
N LEU A 163 2.33 0.91 7.15
CA LEU A 163 3.68 0.71 7.71
C LEU A 163 4.32 -0.59 7.22
N CYS A 164 3.57 -1.67 7.26
CA CYS A 164 4.08 -2.97 6.83
C CYS A 164 4.27 -3.05 5.31
N GLY A 165 3.40 -2.40 4.54
CA GLY A 165 3.62 -2.23 3.11
C GLY A 165 4.91 -1.45 2.82
N ALA A 166 5.10 -0.30 3.47
CA ALA A 166 6.31 0.50 3.37
C ALA A 166 7.58 -0.31 3.71
N SER A 167 7.54 -1.03 4.85
CA SER A 167 8.64 -1.92 5.25
C SER A 167 8.88 -3.05 4.24
N GLY A 168 7.82 -3.60 3.65
CA GLY A 168 7.90 -4.59 2.58
C GLY A 168 8.61 -4.03 1.34
N GLY A 169 8.29 -2.81 0.94
CA GLY A 169 8.97 -2.13 -0.17
C GLY A 169 10.47 -1.93 0.08
N LEU A 170 10.82 -1.46 1.28
CA LEU A 170 12.21 -1.34 1.70
C LEU A 170 12.93 -2.69 1.68
N ALA A 171 12.34 -3.73 2.28
CA ALA A 171 12.91 -5.08 2.32
C ALA A 171 13.09 -5.68 0.92
N PHE A 172 12.13 -5.44 0.02
CA PHE A 172 12.22 -5.87 -1.38
C PHE A 172 13.44 -5.27 -2.07
N VAL A 173 13.66 -3.96 -1.95
CA VAL A 173 14.84 -3.30 -2.55
C VAL A 173 16.12 -3.83 -1.93
N ALA A 174 16.17 -4.00 -0.61
CA ALA A 174 17.35 -4.56 0.07
C ALA A 174 17.71 -5.97 -0.43
N ALA A 175 16.71 -6.79 -0.73
CA ALA A 175 16.90 -8.16 -1.22
C ALA A 175 17.27 -8.23 -2.71
N THR A 176 16.77 -7.30 -3.54
CA THR A 176 16.88 -7.39 -5.00
C THR A 176 17.90 -6.43 -5.63
N ASP A 177 18.19 -5.31 -4.94
CA ASP A 177 19.20 -4.30 -5.36
C ASP A 177 19.79 -3.57 -4.13
N PRO A 178 20.61 -4.24 -3.31
CA PRO A 178 21.21 -3.60 -2.13
C PRO A 178 22.09 -2.38 -2.49
N SER A 179 22.57 -2.29 -3.73
CA SER A 179 23.37 -1.14 -4.20
C SER A 179 22.55 0.16 -4.23
N ALA A 180 21.22 0.08 -4.33
CA ALA A 180 20.35 1.24 -4.25
C ALA A 180 20.46 1.95 -2.89
N TYR A 181 20.64 1.20 -1.81
CA TYR A 181 20.87 1.78 -0.48
C TYR A 181 22.22 2.45 -0.35
N ALA A 182 23.27 1.88 -0.96
CA ALA A 182 24.59 2.54 -0.98
C ALA A 182 24.50 3.89 -1.69
N ARG A 183 23.79 3.96 -2.83
CA ARG A 183 23.53 5.23 -3.54
C ARG A 183 22.70 6.22 -2.70
N LEU A 184 21.66 5.73 -2.01
CA LEU A 184 20.86 6.56 -1.10
C LEU A 184 21.74 7.17 -0.01
N MET A 185 22.60 6.38 0.64
CA MET A 185 23.46 6.85 1.73
C MET A 185 24.45 7.90 1.27
N THR A 186 24.97 7.84 0.06
CA THR A 186 25.87 8.88 -0.49
C THR A 186 25.16 10.21 -0.78
N ILE A 187 23.82 10.20 -0.89
CA ILE A 187 23.03 11.42 -1.18
C ILE A 187 22.64 12.14 0.11
N ILE A 188 22.41 11.37 1.20
CA ILE A 188 21.94 11.93 2.48
C ILE A 188 23.07 12.19 3.50
N ALA A 189 24.30 11.67 3.23
CA ALA A 189 25.49 11.95 4.02
C ALA A 189 26.10 13.31 3.67
#